data_bb98c74bb8fa15dd94ad3ed616ccd2eb
#
_entry.id   bb98c74bb8fa15dd94ad3ed616ccd2eb
#
_cell.length_a   1.000
_cell.length_b   1.000
_cell.length_c   1.000
_cell.angle_alpha   90.00
_cell.angle_beta   90.00
_cell.angle_gamma   90.00
#
_symmetry.space_group_name_H-M   'P 1'
#
loop_
_entity.id
_entity.type
_entity.pdbx_description
1 polymer ?
#
loop_
_entity_poly.entity_id
_entity_poly.type
_entity_poly.pdbx_seq_one_letter_code
_entity_poly.pdbx_strand_id
1 'polypeptide(L)'
;MIVGLISSAFKPIDSENHEWFYVDANEELLYQFPSEKSSDYVALSLPFTGKFFIGFKEALAFKESQGKYNKVNTLGYLGKYQFGKTTLETIGIKDSLQFMSNPKLQEKAFVALLKKNKWELREEIKEYRGKIIDGVRITESGILAAAHLGGAGSVRKFLKSNGLKKCKDNYGTSISSYMKQFGGYETHNIPADKNAKV
;
A
#
# COMPACT_ATOMS: atom_id res chain seq x y z
N MET A 1 -17.56 29.80 41.59
CA MET A 1 -16.15 30.04 41.32
C MET A 1 -15.55 28.87 40.50
N ILE A 2 -16.05 28.66 39.24
CA ILE A 2 -15.59 27.59 38.31
C ILE A 2 -15.32 28.16 36.90
N VAL A 3 -15.24 29.49 36.74
CA VAL A 3 -15.03 30.13 35.43
C VAL A 3 -13.56 30.38 35.09
N GLY A 4 -12.64 30.15 36.06
CA GLY A 4 -11.23 30.54 35.93
C GLY A 4 -10.28 29.47 35.32
N LEU A 5 -10.75 28.22 35.04
CA LEU A 5 -9.87 27.13 34.62
C LEU A 5 -9.97 26.74 33.11
N ILE A 6 -10.85 27.38 32.35
CA ILE A 6 -11.02 27.05 30.91
C ILE A 6 -10.16 27.97 30.01
N SER A 7 -9.67 29.08 30.49
CA SER A 7 -8.94 30.07 29.67
C SER A 7 -7.45 29.73 29.43
N SER A 8 -6.87 28.76 30.12
CA SER A 8 -5.47 28.38 29.94
C SER A 8 -5.22 27.24 28.99
N ALA A 9 -6.29 26.62 28.43
CA ALA A 9 -6.16 25.47 27.54
C ALA A 9 -5.98 25.83 26.04
N PHE A 10 -6.29 27.07 25.67
CA PHE A 10 -6.09 27.57 24.31
C PHE A 10 -4.92 28.54 24.29
N LYS A 11 -3.69 28.03 24.18
CA LYS A 11 -2.58 28.86 23.72
C LYS A 11 -2.82 29.21 22.27
N PRO A 12 -2.70 30.48 21.84
CA PRO A 12 -2.73 30.80 20.41
C PRO A 12 -1.61 30.00 19.72
N ILE A 13 -1.94 29.39 18.59
CA ILE A 13 -0.95 28.70 17.77
C ILE A 13 0.04 29.76 17.31
N ASP A 14 1.32 29.52 17.58
CA ASP A 14 2.40 30.40 17.14
C ASP A 14 2.50 30.27 15.62
N SER A 15 2.07 31.30 14.90
CA SER A 15 1.96 31.33 13.45
C SER A 15 3.32 31.26 12.74
N GLU A 16 4.40 31.63 13.41
CA GLU A 16 5.73 31.71 12.80
C GLU A 16 6.34 30.32 12.47
N ASN A 17 5.82 29.25 13.09
CA ASN A 17 6.33 27.89 12.89
C ASN A 17 5.44 26.99 12.05
N HIS A 18 4.38 27.52 11.42
CA HIS A 18 3.37 26.70 10.73
C HIS A 18 2.99 27.26 9.35
N GLU A 19 3.98 27.75 8.59
CA GLU A 19 3.78 28.29 7.22
C GLU A 19 3.01 27.33 6.30
N TRP A 20 3.09 26.02 6.52
CA TRP A 20 2.37 25.02 5.75
C TRP A 20 0.85 24.99 6.01
N PHE A 21 0.35 25.73 7.02
CA PHE A 21 -1.07 25.94 7.27
C PHE A 21 -1.63 27.22 6.63
N TYR A 22 -0.74 28.09 6.11
CA TYR A 22 -1.19 29.31 5.48
C TYR A 22 -1.47 29.09 4.00
N VAL A 23 -2.67 29.46 3.63
CA VAL A 23 -3.07 29.59 2.23
C VAL A 23 -2.85 31.04 1.87
N ASP A 24 -2.25 31.29 0.70
CA ASP A 24 -2.07 32.65 0.17
C ASP A 24 -3.43 33.35 0.14
N ALA A 25 -3.51 34.62 0.57
CA ALA A 25 -4.74 35.40 0.59
C ALA A 25 -5.36 35.58 -0.80
N ASN A 26 -4.62 35.28 -1.87
CA ASN A 26 -5.07 35.31 -3.26
C ASN A 26 -5.41 33.90 -3.81
N GLU A 27 -5.26 32.84 -3.02
CA GLU A 27 -5.63 31.50 -3.42
C GLU A 27 -7.12 31.28 -3.17
N GLU A 28 -7.88 31.06 -4.21
CA GLU A 28 -9.31 30.76 -4.13
C GLU A 28 -9.51 29.35 -3.58
N LEU A 29 -9.74 29.25 -2.27
CA LEU A 29 -10.07 27.99 -1.63
C LEU A 29 -11.50 27.59 -2.01
N LEU A 30 -11.63 26.67 -2.94
CA LEU A 30 -12.90 26.03 -3.25
C LEU A 30 -13.26 25.03 -2.15
N TYR A 31 -13.68 25.52 -0.98
CA TYR A 31 -14.34 24.70 0.03
C TYR A 31 -15.76 24.41 -0.39
N GLN A 32 -16.02 23.19 -0.84
CA GLN A 32 -17.38 22.72 -1.01
C GLN A 32 -17.89 22.17 0.32
N PHE A 33 -18.61 23.01 1.06
CA PHE A 33 -19.39 22.51 2.18
C PHE A 33 -20.59 21.69 1.67
N PRO A 34 -21.01 20.65 2.41
CA PRO A 34 -22.24 19.95 2.10
C PRO A 34 -23.39 20.94 1.98
N SER A 35 -24.05 20.99 0.82
CA SER A 35 -25.22 21.81 0.58
C SER A 35 -26.49 21.04 0.95
N GLU A 36 -27.50 21.73 1.46
CA GLU A 36 -28.82 21.13 1.71
C GLU A 36 -29.55 20.75 0.41
N LYS A 37 -29.11 21.27 -0.73
CA LYS A 37 -29.73 20.99 -2.03
C LYS A 37 -29.11 19.78 -2.68
N SER A 38 -29.87 18.70 -2.88
CA SER A 38 -29.41 17.47 -3.52
C SER A 38 -28.86 17.67 -4.94
N SER A 39 -29.24 18.76 -5.64
CA SER A 39 -28.72 19.14 -6.95
C SER A 39 -27.25 19.59 -6.92
N ASP A 40 -26.75 20.06 -5.79
CA ASP A 40 -25.36 20.50 -5.64
C ASP A 40 -24.41 19.33 -5.50
N TYR A 41 -24.95 18.14 -5.28
CA TYR A 41 -24.21 16.88 -5.25
C TYR A 41 -24.13 16.21 -6.62
N VAL A 42 -24.30 16.97 -7.72
CA VAL A 42 -24.17 16.42 -9.06
C VAL A 42 -22.81 15.76 -9.21
N ALA A 43 -22.83 14.45 -8.98
CA ALA A 43 -21.76 13.51 -9.37
C ALA A 43 -20.34 13.87 -8.89
N LEU A 44 -20.17 14.51 -7.74
CA LEU A 44 -19.02 14.25 -6.91
C LEU A 44 -19.22 12.86 -6.29
N SER A 45 -19.16 11.82 -7.13
CA SER A 45 -18.70 10.54 -6.63
C SER A 45 -17.32 10.85 -6.08
N LEU A 46 -17.23 11.07 -4.76
CA LEU A 46 -15.94 11.02 -4.08
C LEU A 46 -15.30 9.76 -4.63
N PRO A 47 -14.20 9.86 -5.38
CA PRO A 47 -13.61 8.67 -5.94
C PRO A 47 -13.39 7.77 -4.75
N PHE A 48 -13.93 6.55 -4.80
CA PHE A 48 -13.75 5.57 -3.74
C PHE A 48 -12.25 5.32 -3.64
N THR A 49 -11.55 6.15 -2.86
CA THR A 49 -10.09 6.18 -2.75
C THR A 49 -9.52 4.86 -2.27
N GLY A 50 -10.37 4.02 -1.66
CA GLY A 50 -9.96 2.74 -1.13
C GLY A 50 -9.54 1.67 -2.14
N LYS A 51 -9.96 1.73 -3.41
CA LYS A 51 -9.66 0.68 -4.42
C LYS A 51 -8.69 1.10 -5.52
N PHE A 52 -8.24 2.34 -5.54
CA PHE A 52 -7.17 2.79 -6.42
C PHE A 52 -5.80 2.26 -5.98
N PHE A 53 -4.80 2.37 -6.84
CA PHE A 53 -3.43 1.93 -6.56
C PHE A 53 -2.83 2.57 -5.29
N ILE A 54 -3.13 3.83 -5.01
CA ILE A 54 -2.71 4.48 -3.78
C ILE A 54 -3.28 3.76 -2.54
N GLY A 55 -4.57 3.40 -2.58
CA GLY A 55 -5.22 2.63 -1.51
C GLY A 55 -4.60 1.23 -1.35
N PHE A 56 -4.21 0.57 -2.45
CA PHE A 56 -3.49 -0.70 -2.40
C PHE A 56 -2.16 -0.58 -1.66
N LYS A 57 -1.36 0.43 -2.02
CA LYS A 57 -0.06 0.69 -1.38
C LYS A 57 -0.20 0.93 0.11
N GLU A 58 -1.09 1.84 0.49
CA GLU A 58 -1.26 2.24 1.89
C GLU A 58 -1.88 1.12 2.74
N ALA A 59 -2.84 0.36 2.21
CA ALA A 59 -3.41 -0.79 2.91
C ALA A 59 -2.35 -1.87 3.18
N LEU A 60 -1.50 -2.16 2.19
CA LEU A 60 -0.41 -3.12 2.35
C LEU A 60 0.64 -2.59 3.33
N ALA A 61 1.06 -1.33 3.20
CA ALA A 61 1.99 -0.69 4.11
C ALA A 61 1.48 -0.67 5.55
N PHE A 62 0.19 -0.42 5.75
CA PHE A 62 -0.43 -0.46 7.08
C PHE A 62 -0.34 -1.87 7.68
N LYS A 63 -0.62 -2.90 6.89
CA LYS A 63 -0.52 -4.30 7.32
C LYS A 63 0.91 -4.68 7.70
N GLU A 64 1.91 -4.22 6.95
CA GLU A 64 3.33 -4.58 7.14
C GLU A 64 3.98 -3.82 8.32
N SER A 65 3.77 -2.52 8.40
CA SER A 65 4.51 -1.66 9.33
C SER A 65 3.66 -0.61 10.04
N GLN A 66 2.35 -0.57 9.82
CA GLN A 66 1.49 0.56 10.17
C GLN A 66 1.90 1.85 9.43
N GLY A 67 2.45 1.71 8.22
CA GLY A 67 2.91 2.83 7.40
C GLY A 67 4.26 3.43 7.80
N LYS A 68 4.99 2.83 8.73
CA LYS A 68 6.23 3.40 9.30
C LYS A 68 7.45 3.08 8.44
N TYR A 69 8.11 4.11 7.92
CA TYR A 69 9.32 3.97 7.08
C TYR A 69 10.55 3.48 7.85
N ASN A 70 10.65 3.74 9.15
CA ASN A 70 11.81 3.41 9.98
C ASN A 70 11.67 2.08 10.75
N LYS A 71 10.66 1.27 10.42
CA LYS A 71 10.43 -0.02 11.10
C LYS A 71 11.37 -1.10 10.62
N VAL A 72 11.99 -1.78 11.58
CA VAL A 72 12.67 -3.07 11.37
C VAL A 72 11.97 -4.10 12.24
N ASN A 73 11.61 -5.25 11.69
CA ASN A 73 10.97 -6.31 12.48
C ASN A 73 12.02 -7.29 13.06
N THR A 74 11.56 -8.26 13.85
CA THR A 74 12.42 -9.27 14.51
C THR A 74 13.17 -10.18 13.55
N LEU A 75 12.74 -10.27 12.29
CA LEU A 75 13.38 -11.06 11.24
C LEU A 75 14.29 -10.22 10.34
N GLY A 76 14.46 -8.92 10.65
CA GLY A 76 15.31 -8.02 9.88
C GLY A 76 14.67 -7.48 8.60
N TYR A 77 13.34 -7.56 8.43
CA TYR A 77 12.65 -6.90 7.32
C TYR A 77 12.54 -5.40 7.56
N LEU A 78 12.69 -4.61 6.49
CA LEU A 78 13.00 -3.19 6.52
C LEU A 78 11.89 -2.31 5.97
N GLY A 79 11.64 -1.20 6.66
CA GLY A 79 10.88 -0.05 6.19
C GLY A 79 9.37 -0.24 6.12
N LYS A 80 8.72 0.67 5.41
CA LYS A 80 7.26 0.78 5.30
C LYS A 80 6.61 -0.50 4.77
N TYR A 81 7.27 -1.18 3.82
CA TYR A 81 6.75 -2.38 3.16
C TYR A 81 7.47 -3.65 3.59
N GLN A 82 8.26 -3.61 4.65
CA GLN A 82 8.96 -4.76 5.23
C GLN A 82 9.75 -5.59 4.19
N PHE A 83 10.71 -4.95 3.55
CA PHE A 83 11.57 -5.59 2.57
C PHE A 83 12.64 -6.49 3.19
N GLY A 84 12.77 -7.69 2.68
CA GLY A 84 13.92 -8.52 2.94
C GLY A 84 15.15 -8.03 2.15
N LYS A 85 16.37 -8.20 2.72
CA LYS A 85 17.62 -7.74 2.11
C LYS A 85 17.83 -8.32 0.70
N THR A 86 17.61 -9.60 0.52
CA THR A 86 17.71 -10.28 -0.78
C THR A 86 16.71 -9.72 -1.80
N THR A 87 15.50 -9.34 -1.37
CA THR A 87 14.51 -8.71 -2.24
C THR A 87 14.98 -7.34 -2.70
N LEU A 88 15.58 -6.53 -1.80
CA LEU A 88 16.17 -5.23 -2.16
C LEU A 88 17.26 -5.38 -3.22
N GLU A 89 18.15 -6.37 -3.06
CA GLU A 89 19.22 -6.65 -4.02
C GLU A 89 18.66 -6.97 -5.43
N THR A 90 17.54 -7.69 -5.52
CA THR A 90 16.91 -8.03 -6.82
C THR A 90 16.39 -6.82 -7.58
N ILE A 91 16.11 -5.72 -6.89
CA ILE A 91 15.65 -4.45 -7.48
C ILE A 91 16.74 -3.37 -7.49
N GLY A 92 18.01 -3.76 -7.24
CA GLY A 92 19.18 -2.90 -7.39
C GLY A 92 19.60 -2.14 -6.14
N ILE A 93 18.96 -2.35 -5.00
CA ILE A 93 19.29 -1.67 -3.73
C ILE A 93 20.23 -2.57 -2.91
N LYS A 94 21.46 -2.10 -2.70
CA LYS A 94 22.49 -2.81 -1.92
C LYS A 94 22.72 -2.21 -0.55
N ASP A 95 22.49 -0.90 -0.39
CA ASP A 95 22.68 -0.17 0.86
C ASP A 95 21.37 -0.09 1.65
N SER A 96 21.30 -0.89 2.71
CA SER A 96 20.13 -0.93 3.60
C SER A 96 20.00 0.34 4.46
N LEU A 97 21.10 1.02 4.79
CA LEU A 97 21.05 2.25 5.57
C LEU A 97 20.48 3.40 4.72
N GLN A 98 20.95 3.52 3.48
CA GLN A 98 20.38 4.46 2.52
C GLN A 98 18.90 4.19 2.27
N PHE A 99 18.51 2.91 2.16
CA PHE A 99 17.11 2.52 2.00
C PHE A 99 16.26 2.97 3.18
N MET A 100 16.71 2.74 4.41
CA MET A 100 15.98 3.06 5.63
C MET A 100 15.84 4.58 5.86
N SER A 101 16.83 5.37 5.47
CA SER A 101 16.81 6.83 5.61
C SER A 101 16.06 7.57 4.49
N ASN A 102 15.62 6.85 3.45
CA ASN A 102 15.02 7.47 2.26
C ASN A 102 13.61 6.96 1.96
N PRO A 103 12.54 7.63 2.45
CA PRO A 103 11.16 7.27 2.16
C PRO A 103 10.83 7.19 0.67
N LYS A 104 11.35 8.13 -0.15
CA LYS A 104 11.12 8.12 -1.61
C LYS A 104 11.72 6.87 -2.26
N LEU A 105 12.86 6.40 -1.78
CA LEU A 105 13.49 5.18 -2.25
C LEU A 105 12.63 3.95 -1.90
N GLN A 106 12.03 3.91 -0.71
CA GLN A 106 11.13 2.83 -0.30
C GLN A 106 9.87 2.76 -1.17
N GLU A 107 9.29 3.91 -1.52
CA GLU A 107 8.14 3.97 -2.43
C GLU A 107 8.50 3.46 -3.84
N LYS A 108 9.65 3.88 -4.38
CA LYS A 108 10.15 3.40 -5.68
C LYS A 108 10.44 1.90 -5.66
N ALA A 109 11.05 1.41 -4.59
CA ALA A 109 11.34 0.00 -4.39
C ALA A 109 10.08 -0.86 -4.42
N PHE A 110 9.01 -0.41 -3.76
CA PHE A 110 7.74 -1.10 -3.77
C PHE A 110 7.16 -1.21 -5.20
N VAL A 111 7.16 -0.11 -5.94
CA VAL A 111 6.68 -0.11 -7.34
C VAL A 111 7.55 -1.01 -8.22
N ALA A 112 8.88 -0.99 -8.07
CA ALA A 112 9.78 -1.84 -8.83
C ALA A 112 9.54 -3.33 -8.55
N LEU A 113 9.34 -3.71 -7.28
CA LEU A 113 9.01 -5.08 -6.91
C LEU A 113 7.66 -5.53 -7.50
N LEU A 114 6.65 -4.66 -7.46
CA LEU A 114 5.34 -4.96 -8.05
C LEU A 114 5.43 -5.20 -9.56
N LYS A 115 6.15 -4.35 -10.29
CA LYS A 115 6.38 -4.52 -11.75
C LYS A 115 7.03 -5.87 -12.04
N LYS A 116 8.03 -6.24 -11.26
CA LYS A 116 8.77 -7.49 -11.39
C LYS A 116 7.89 -8.71 -11.10
N ASN A 117 7.17 -8.68 -9.98
CA ASN A 117 6.20 -9.73 -9.61
C ASN A 117 5.08 -9.87 -10.65
N LYS A 118 4.59 -8.75 -11.18
CA LYS A 118 3.57 -8.76 -12.24
C LYS A 118 4.08 -9.42 -13.53
N TRP A 119 5.32 -9.15 -13.92
CA TRP A 119 5.94 -9.83 -15.06
C TRP A 119 6.13 -11.32 -14.78
N GLU A 120 6.61 -11.68 -13.59
CA GLU A 120 6.91 -13.07 -13.22
C GLU A 120 5.64 -13.93 -13.13
N LEU A 121 4.53 -13.32 -12.71
CA LEU A 121 3.23 -13.98 -12.54
C LEU A 121 2.21 -13.65 -13.64
N ARG A 122 2.64 -13.10 -14.79
CA ARG A 122 1.74 -12.66 -15.85
C ARG A 122 0.85 -13.77 -16.40
N GLU A 123 1.38 -14.98 -16.50
CA GLU A 123 0.61 -16.15 -16.98
C GLU A 123 -0.41 -16.58 -15.92
N GLU A 124 -0.02 -16.64 -14.66
CA GLU A 124 -0.92 -16.95 -13.55
C GLU A 124 -2.02 -15.88 -13.39
N ILE A 125 -1.68 -14.61 -13.56
CA ILE A 125 -2.67 -13.51 -13.55
C ILE A 125 -3.67 -13.71 -14.68
N LYS A 126 -3.21 -13.99 -15.89
CA LYS A 126 -4.07 -14.23 -17.06
C LYS A 126 -4.99 -15.44 -16.87
N GLU A 127 -4.45 -16.52 -16.33
CA GLU A 127 -5.16 -17.79 -16.20
C GLU A 127 -6.17 -17.80 -15.04
N TYR A 128 -5.79 -17.22 -13.89
CA TYR A 128 -6.56 -17.41 -12.65
C TYR A 128 -7.41 -16.20 -12.25
N ARG A 129 -7.19 -15.03 -12.82
CA ARG A 129 -8.01 -13.84 -12.51
C ARG A 129 -9.49 -14.09 -12.73
N GLY A 130 -10.30 -13.83 -11.71
CA GLY A 130 -11.75 -14.03 -11.69
C GLY A 130 -12.20 -15.40 -11.18
N LYS A 131 -11.33 -16.41 -11.15
CA LYS A 131 -11.65 -17.74 -10.60
C LYS A 131 -11.77 -17.68 -9.07
N ILE A 132 -12.46 -18.66 -8.49
CA ILE A 132 -12.54 -18.85 -7.03
C ILE A 132 -11.68 -20.05 -6.68
N ILE A 133 -10.69 -19.86 -5.81
CA ILE A 133 -9.78 -20.89 -5.34
C ILE A 133 -9.76 -20.84 -3.81
N ASP A 134 -10.02 -21.97 -3.15
CA ASP A 134 -10.08 -22.07 -1.67
C ASP A 134 -11.01 -20.97 -1.05
N GLY A 135 -12.16 -20.71 -1.69
CA GLY A 135 -13.13 -19.69 -1.27
C GLY A 135 -12.68 -18.24 -1.50
N VAL A 136 -11.55 -18.01 -2.18
CA VAL A 136 -11.00 -16.67 -2.48
C VAL A 136 -11.16 -16.35 -3.95
N ARG A 137 -11.81 -15.21 -4.26
CA ARG A 137 -11.83 -14.69 -5.63
C ARG A 137 -10.44 -14.16 -5.99
N ILE A 138 -9.83 -14.75 -6.99
CA ILE A 138 -8.48 -14.40 -7.44
C ILE A 138 -8.52 -13.09 -8.24
N THR A 139 -7.71 -12.13 -7.85
CA THR A 139 -7.56 -10.84 -8.52
C THR A 139 -6.08 -10.54 -8.74
N GLU A 140 -5.78 -9.64 -9.67
CA GLU A 140 -4.40 -9.22 -9.93
C GLU A 140 -3.76 -8.63 -8.67
N SER A 141 -4.43 -7.69 -8.00
CA SER A 141 -3.93 -7.08 -6.77
C SER A 141 -3.72 -8.09 -5.65
N GLY A 142 -4.64 -9.06 -5.48
CA GLY A 142 -4.48 -10.15 -4.53
C GLY A 142 -3.26 -11.02 -4.80
N ILE A 143 -3.02 -11.37 -6.08
CA ILE A 143 -1.81 -12.10 -6.52
C ILE A 143 -0.55 -11.30 -6.20
N LEU A 144 -0.53 -9.98 -6.51
CA LEU A 144 0.64 -9.14 -6.27
C LEU A 144 0.94 -8.95 -4.78
N ALA A 145 -0.08 -8.77 -3.95
CA ALA A 145 0.09 -8.70 -2.49
C ALA A 145 0.61 -10.03 -1.92
N ALA A 146 0.07 -11.15 -2.36
CA ALA A 146 0.53 -12.47 -1.95
C ALA A 146 1.98 -12.75 -2.41
N ALA A 147 2.38 -12.24 -3.58
CA ALA A 147 3.75 -12.32 -4.06
C ALA A 147 4.71 -11.44 -3.25
N HIS A 148 4.24 -10.30 -2.74
CA HIS A 148 5.01 -9.48 -1.80
C HIS A 148 5.28 -10.26 -0.50
N LEU A 149 4.28 -10.94 0.05
CA LEU A 149 4.40 -11.72 1.29
C LEU A 149 5.34 -12.93 1.16
N GLY A 150 5.10 -13.76 0.15
CA GLY A 150 5.72 -15.11 0.08
C GLY A 150 6.48 -15.39 -1.22
N GLY A 151 6.66 -14.38 -2.09
CA GLY A 151 7.30 -14.51 -3.39
C GLY A 151 6.42 -15.17 -4.44
N ALA A 152 6.75 -14.95 -5.71
CA ALA A 152 6.02 -15.48 -6.86
C ALA A 152 5.95 -17.02 -6.88
N GLY A 153 6.99 -17.70 -6.41
CA GLY A 153 7.02 -19.16 -6.32
C GLY A 153 5.94 -19.75 -5.44
N SER A 154 5.68 -19.12 -4.28
CA SER A 154 4.63 -19.57 -3.33
C SER A 154 3.23 -19.33 -3.90
N VAL A 155 3.02 -18.18 -4.56
CA VAL A 155 1.78 -17.87 -5.27
C VAL A 155 1.49 -18.91 -6.36
N ARG A 156 2.49 -19.22 -7.18
CA ARG A 156 2.38 -20.23 -8.25
C ARG A 156 2.02 -21.60 -7.70
N LYS A 157 2.66 -22.03 -6.60
CA LYS A 157 2.33 -23.31 -5.95
C LYS A 157 0.89 -23.35 -5.45
N PHE A 158 0.42 -22.27 -4.81
CA PHE A 158 -0.96 -22.17 -4.34
C PHE A 158 -1.97 -22.24 -5.48
N LEU A 159 -1.80 -21.42 -6.52
CA LEU A 159 -2.72 -21.35 -7.64
C LEU A 159 -2.78 -22.69 -8.41
N LYS A 160 -1.62 -23.26 -8.81
CA LYS A 160 -1.54 -24.52 -9.57
C LYS A 160 -2.06 -25.72 -8.77
N SER A 161 -2.03 -25.68 -7.45
CA SER A 161 -2.59 -26.74 -6.61
C SER A 161 -4.08 -26.54 -6.29
N ASN A 162 -4.74 -25.54 -6.90
CA ASN A 162 -6.10 -25.14 -6.59
C ASN A 162 -6.34 -24.92 -5.08
N GLY A 163 -5.38 -24.28 -4.42
CA GLY A 163 -5.44 -23.94 -2.99
C GLY A 163 -5.02 -25.06 -2.04
N LEU A 164 -4.71 -26.27 -2.52
CA LEU A 164 -4.31 -27.40 -1.65
C LEU A 164 -2.97 -27.16 -0.95
N LYS A 165 -2.01 -26.54 -1.64
CA LYS A 165 -0.70 -26.19 -1.06
C LYS A 165 -0.79 -24.83 -0.37
N LYS A 166 -1.12 -24.85 0.92
CA LYS A 166 -1.24 -23.63 1.75
C LYS A 166 0.15 -23.15 2.15
N CYS A 167 0.67 -22.15 1.43
CA CYS A 167 1.94 -21.50 1.78
C CYS A 167 1.67 -20.41 2.84
N LYS A 168 2.53 -20.35 3.84
CA LYS A 168 2.53 -19.34 4.92
C LYS A 168 3.89 -18.68 5.00
N ASP A 169 3.93 -17.44 5.50
CA ASP A 169 5.16 -16.77 5.88
C ASP A 169 5.68 -17.26 7.24
N ASN A 170 6.79 -16.69 7.70
CA ASN A 170 7.41 -17.04 8.98
C ASN A 170 6.55 -16.67 10.20
N TYR A 171 5.54 -15.83 10.06
CA TYR A 171 4.58 -15.46 11.11
C TYR A 171 3.26 -16.25 11.01
N GLY A 172 3.18 -17.20 10.09
CA GLY A 172 1.98 -18.02 9.89
C GLY A 172 0.91 -17.38 9.00
N THR A 173 1.16 -16.22 8.40
CA THR A 173 0.23 -15.53 7.49
C THR A 173 0.14 -16.28 6.18
N SER A 174 -1.06 -16.62 5.74
CA SER A 174 -1.25 -17.41 4.53
C SER A 174 -1.32 -16.54 3.26
N ILE A 175 -0.84 -17.13 2.14
CA ILE A 175 -0.97 -16.55 0.79
C ILE A 175 -2.45 -16.26 0.46
N SER A 176 -3.36 -17.19 0.80
CA SER A 176 -4.79 -17.04 0.53
C SER A 176 -5.42 -15.88 1.31
N SER A 177 -4.98 -15.65 2.57
CA SER A 177 -5.49 -14.52 3.37
C SER A 177 -5.08 -13.17 2.77
N TYR A 178 -3.83 -13.06 2.25
CA TYR A 178 -3.38 -11.86 1.53
C TYR A 178 -4.13 -11.66 0.22
N MET A 179 -4.35 -12.71 -0.57
CA MET A 179 -5.17 -12.63 -1.79
C MET A 179 -6.57 -12.11 -1.51
N LYS A 180 -7.21 -12.59 -0.42
CA LYS A 180 -8.53 -12.15 0.00
C LYS A 180 -8.53 -10.70 0.47
N GLN A 181 -7.60 -10.34 1.35
CA GLN A 181 -7.54 -9.02 1.99
C GLN A 181 -7.25 -7.91 0.97
N PHE A 182 -6.32 -8.17 0.04
CA PHE A 182 -5.85 -7.19 -0.94
C PHE A 182 -6.45 -7.38 -2.33
N GLY A 183 -7.54 -8.12 -2.42
CA GLY A 183 -8.27 -8.32 -3.68
C GLY A 183 -9.07 -7.10 -4.11
N GLY A 184 -9.17 -6.89 -5.44
CA GLY A 184 -10.06 -5.91 -6.05
C GLY A 184 -9.53 -4.48 -6.11
N TYR A 185 -8.25 -4.24 -5.80
CA TYR A 185 -7.62 -2.94 -6.04
C TYR A 185 -7.17 -2.80 -7.49
N GLU A 186 -7.10 -1.57 -7.96
CA GLU A 186 -6.63 -1.24 -9.30
C GLU A 186 -5.10 -1.28 -9.37
N THR A 187 -4.59 -2.24 -10.13
CA THR A 187 -3.14 -2.42 -10.37
C THR A 187 -2.80 -2.51 -11.86
N HIS A 188 -3.83 -2.36 -12.73
CA HIS A 188 -3.66 -2.48 -14.19
C HIS A 188 -2.71 -1.43 -14.79
N ASN A 189 -2.63 -0.26 -14.17
CA ASN A 189 -1.73 0.85 -14.55
C ASN A 189 -0.25 0.59 -14.22
N ILE A 190 0.07 -0.47 -13.47
CA ILE A 190 1.44 -0.88 -13.20
C ILE A 190 1.92 -1.78 -14.34
N PRO A 191 2.91 -1.38 -15.15
CA PRO A 191 3.42 -2.23 -16.21
C PRO A 191 4.17 -3.44 -15.65
N ALA A 192 4.05 -4.58 -16.34
CA ALA A 192 4.87 -5.76 -16.05
C ALA A 192 6.28 -5.54 -16.61
N ASP A 193 7.32 -5.66 -15.78
CA ASP A 193 8.70 -5.42 -16.19
C ASP A 193 9.66 -6.36 -15.46
N LYS A 194 10.30 -7.26 -16.23
CA LYS A 194 11.29 -8.22 -15.71
C LYS A 194 12.52 -7.54 -15.12
N ASN A 195 12.92 -6.42 -15.71
CA ASN A 195 14.16 -5.73 -15.40
C ASN A 195 13.95 -4.52 -14.48
N ALA A 196 12.76 -4.38 -13.90
CA ALA A 196 12.44 -3.29 -13.00
C ALA A 196 13.48 -3.17 -11.87
N LYS A 197 14.05 -1.99 -11.77
CA LYS A 197 15.01 -1.59 -10.72
C LYS A 197 14.68 -0.17 -10.26
N VAL A 198 15.30 0.25 -9.17
CA VAL A 198 15.21 1.60 -8.64
C VAL A 198 16.42 2.41 -9.08
#